data_a1f6537646d2eb9234f9afc8f1e889db
#
_entry.id   a1f6537646d2eb9234f9afc8f1e889db
#
_cell.length_a   1.000
_cell.length_b   1.000
_cell.length_c   1.000
_cell.angle_alpha   90.00
_cell.angle_beta   90.00
_cell.angle_gamma   90.00
#
_symmetry.space_group_name_H-M   'P 1'
#
loop_
_entity.id
_entity.type
_entity.pdbx_description
1 polymer ?
#
loop_
_entity_poly.entity_id
_entity_poly.type
_entity_poly.pdbx_seq_one_letter_code
_entity_poly.pdbx_strand_id
1 'polypeptide(L)'
;MKRLFLLEAFLLLASTQVFAKAKIPVGTRQVLEKVYDLPDTEEYQKDNSHLDIGRLHEEFSIAYFLPLWVTEEPKLVLIDPKEEDAFYELKQEDMDAILKENNLDGEKLNKLGFYTRYGGKLVAGLIIAALVWGALGRKNN
;
A
#
# COMPACT_ATOMS: atom_id res chain seq x y z
N MET A 1 -12.79 -29.04 31.83
CA MET A 1 -11.93 -29.80 30.93
C MET A 1 -12.44 -29.89 29.50
N LYS A 2 -13.73 -30.15 29.30
CA LYS A 2 -14.27 -30.18 27.93
C LYS A 2 -14.12 -28.90 27.18
N ARG A 3 -14.18 -27.77 27.85
CA ARG A 3 -14.01 -26.44 27.20
C ARG A 3 -12.58 -26.20 26.73
N LEU A 4 -11.59 -26.60 27.50
CA LEU A 4 -10.19 -26.48 27.14
C LEU A 4 -9.83 -27.35 25.94
N PHE A 5 -10.36 -28.59 25.94
CA PHE A 5 -10.11 -29.50 24.85
C PHE A 5 -10.73 -29.03 23.53
N LEU A 6 -11.94 -28.49 23.58
CA LEU A 6 -12.61 -27.92 22.42
C LEU A 6 -11.85 -26.65 21.90
N LEU A 7 -11.35 -25.86 22.81
CA LEU A 7 -10.59 -24.66 22.45
C LEU A 7 -9.28 -25.02 21.74
N GLU A 8 -8.58 -26.02 22.25
CA GLU A 8 -7.36 -26.52 21.63
C GLU A 8 -7.62 -27.11 20.25
N ALA A 9 -8.65 -27.92 20.12
CA ALA A 9 -9.04 -28.49 18.84
C ALA A 9 -9.46 -27.42 17.85
N PHE A 10 -10.17 -26.39 18.30
CA PHE A 10 -10.57 -25.26 17.49
C PHE A 10 -9.37 -24.45 17.04
N LEU A 11 -8.42 -24.19 17.94
CA LEU A 11 -7.19 -23.47 17.62
C LEU A 11 -6.32 -24.23 16.62
N LEU A 12 -6.22 -25.55 16.77
CA LEU A 12 -5.47 -26.39 15.83
C LEU A 12 -6.11 -26.39 14.44
N LEU A 13 -7.43 -26.51 14.39
CA LEU A 13 -8.17 -26.47 13.13
C LEU A 13 -8.08 -25.08 12.50
N ALA A 14 -8.22 -24.02 13.29
CA ALA A 14 -8.12 -22.67 12.83
C ALA A 14 -6.71 -22.36 12.29
N SER A 15 -5.67 -22.81 12.99
CA SER A 15 -4.29 -22.56 12.56
C SER A 15 -3.96 -23.24 11.24
N THR A 16 -4.39 -24.49 11.04
CA THR A 16 -4.14 -25.21 9.79
C THR A 16 -4.90 -24.60 8.62
N GLN A 17 -6.17 -24.23 8.83
CA GLN A 17 -6.99 -23.64 7.77
C GLN A 17 -6.62 -22.19 7.48
N VAL A 18 -6.29 -21.42 8.50
CA VAL A 18 -5.90 -20.02 8.35
C VAL A 18 -4.59 -19.91 7.58
N PHE A 19 -3.61 -20.76 7.88
CA PHE A 19 -2.36 -20.76 7.11
C PHE A 19 -2.56 -21.16 5.65
N ALA A 20 -3.54 -21.99 5.35
CA ALA A 20 -3.80 -22.45 3.99
C ALA A 20 -4.66 -21.46 3.17
N LYS A 21 -5.64 -20.78 3.80
CA LYS A 21 -6.67 -20.02 3.08
C LYS A 21 -6.78 -18.54 3.49
N ALA A 22 -6.54 -18.22 4.75
CA ALA A 22 -6.78 -16.88 5.29
C ALA A 22 -5.55 -16.31 5.99
N LYS A 23 -4.39 -16.60 5.44
CA LYS A 23 -3.14 -16.05 5.93
C LYS A 23 -3.20 -14.53 5.88
N ILE A 24 -2.95 -13.87 7.00
CA ILE A 24 -2.84 -12.41 7.01
C ILE A 24 -1.62 -12.03 6.18
N PRO A 25 -1.80 -11.29 5.08
CA PRO A 25 -0.69 -10.93 4.23
C PRO A 25 0.18 -9.89 4.94
N VAL A 26 1.40 -10.29 5.25
CA VAL A 26 2.41 -9.42 5.84
C VAL A 26 3.63 -9.46 4.93
N GLY A 27 4.09 -8.31 4.53
CA GLY A 27 5.28 -8.23 3.69
C GLY A 27 5.27 -7.03 2.79
N THR A 28 6.21 -7.00 1.87
CA THR A 28 6.32 -5.93 0.89
C THR A 28 5.31 -6.13 -0.23
N ARG A 29 4.73 -5.05 -0.68
CA ARG A 29 3.86 -5.04 -1.85
C ARG A 29 4.06 -3.77 -2.65
N GLN A 30 3.87 -3.89 -3.95
CA GLN A 30 3.82 -2.73 -4.82
C GLN A 30 2.43 -2.13 -4.78
N VAL A 31 2.37 -0.81 -4.69
CA VAL A 31 1.12 -0.05 -4.70
C VAL A 31 1.13 0.88 -5.89
N LEU A 32 0.14 0.75 -6.73
CA LEU A 32 -0.02 1.55 -7.93
C LEU A 32 -1.29 2.39 -7.79
N GLU A 33 -1.14 3.70 -7.82
CA GLU A 33 -2.25 4.64 -7.69
C GLU A 33 -2.29 5.58 -8.88
N LYS A 34 -3.48 5.81 -9.42
CA LYS A 34 -3.69 6.83 -10.43
C LYS A 34 -3.60 8.22 -9.77
N VAL A 35 -2.76 9.09 -10.29
CA VAL A 35 -2.58 10.44 -9.74
C VAL A 35 -2.99 11.55 -10.69
N TYR A 36 -3.16 11.26 -11.97
CA TYR A 36 -3.59 12.25 -12.95
C TYR A 36 -4.18 11.59 -14.20
N ASP A 37 -5.33 12.12 -14.65
CA ASP A 37 -5.95 11.74 -15.93
C ASP A 37 -5.31 12.52 -17.06
N LEU A 38 -4.55 11.84 -17.93
CA LEU A 38 -4.03 12.48 -19.14
C LEU A 38 -5.16 12.71 -20.14
N PRO A 39 -5.03 13.74 -21.03
CA PRO A 39 -6.02 13.97 -22.06
C PRO A 39 -6.22 12.74 -22.96
N ASP A 40 -7.45 12.52 -23.43
CA ASP A 40 -7.80 11.41 -24.29
C ASP A 40 -7.36 11.70 -25.74
N THR A 41 -6.06 11.82 -25.96
CA THR A 41 -5.47 12.07 -27.27
C THR A 41 -4.66 10.89 -27.72
N GLU A 42 -4.40 10.78 -29.02
CA GLU A 42 -3.60 9.70 -29.59
C GLU A 42 -2.20 9.61 -29.00
N GLU A 43 -1.66 10.74 -28.56
CA GLU A 43 -0.33 10.84 -27.95
C GLU A 43 -0.19 9.94 -26.71
N TYR A 44 -1.27 9.83 -25.93
CA TYR A 44 -1.29 9.05 -24.67
C TYR A 44 -2.09 7.76 -24.80
N GLN A 45 -2.12 7.19 -25.98
CA GLN A 45 -2.78 5.90 -26.23
C GLN A 45 -1.79 4.78 -26.47
N LYS A 46 -2.13 3.60 -25.98
CA LYS A 46 -1.42 2.37 -26.30
C LYS A 46 -2.44 1.23 -26.43
N ASP A 47 -2.41 0.51 -27.55
CA ASP A 47 -3.31 -0.61 -27.81
C ASP A 47 -4.79 -0.26 -27.61
N ASN A 48 -5.21 0.90 -28.11
CA ASN A 48 -6.56 1.46 -28.00
C ASN A 48 -6.99 1.81 -26.56
N SER A 49 -6.04 1.92 -25.64
CA SER A 49 -6.30 2.35 -24.27
C SER A 49 -5.67 3.70 -24.02
N HIS A 50 -6.41 4.57 -23.35
CA HIS A 50 -5.90 5.86 -22.89
C HIS A 50 -5.07 5.63 -21.64
N LEU A 51 -3.85 6.17 -21.64
CA LEU A 51 -2.95 6.03 -20.49
C LEU A 51 -3.10 7.22 -19.54
N ASP A 52 -2.88 6.96 -18.28
CA ASP A 52 -2.88 7.97 -17.23
C ASP A 52 -1.57 7.93 -16.46
N ILE A 53 -1.31 8.96 -15.66
CA ILE A 53 -0.14 8.97 -14.79
C ILE A 53 -0.47 8.26 -13.50
N GLY A 54 0.34 7.29 -13.15
CA GLY A 54 0.27 6.57 -11.89
C GLY A 54 1.48 6.82 -11.03
N ARG A 55 1.33 6.57 -9.75
CA ARG A 55 2.43 6.60 -8.78
C ARG A 55 2.64 5.19 -8.26
N LEU A 56 3.84 4.68 -8.45
CA LEU A 56 4.23 3.35 -8.01
C LEU A 56 5.21 3.45 -6.85
N HIS A 57 4.89 2.79 -5.75
CA HIS A 57 5.81 2.66 -4.64
C HIS A 57 5.73 1.26 -4.07
N GLU A 58 6.67 0.92 -3.21
CA GLU A 58 6.66 -0.34 -2.49
C GLU A 58 6.63 -0.07 -1.01
N GLU A 59 5.79 -0.80 -0.30
CA GLU A 59 5.65 -0.65 1.13
C GLU A 59 5.62 -2.01 1.82
N PHE A 60 6.09 -2.05 3.05
CA PHE A 60 5.85 -3.17 3.94
C PHE A 60 4.56 -2.90 4.69
N SER A 61 3.59 -3.78 4.53
CA SER A 61 2.26 -3.58 5.11
C SER A 61 1.73 -4.84 5.77
N ILE A 62 0.73 -4.64 6.61
CA ILE A 62 0.00 -5.73 7.25
C ILE A 62 -1.43 -5.70 6.70
N ALA A 63 -1.90 -6.85 6.22
CA ALA A 63 -3.27 -7.04 5.73
C ALA A 63 -3.67 -6.06 4.62
N TYR A 64 -2.71 -5.57 3.85
CA TYR A 64 -2.88 -4.64 2.72
C TYR A 64 -3.39 -3.25 3.09
N PHE A 65 -3.81 -3.01 4.31
CA PHE A 65 -4.37 -1.70 4.69
C PHE A 65 -3.52 -0.92 5.69
N LEU A 66 -2.57 -1.56 6.35
CA LEU A 66 -1.75 -0.91 7.36
C LEU A 66 -0.30 -0.80 6.88
N PRO A 67 0.07 0.31 6.24
CA PRO A 67 1.45 0.52 5.80
C PRO A 67 2.35 0.83 7.00
N LEU A 68 3.43 0.07 7.15
CA LEU A 68 4.38 0.27 8.24
C LEU A 68 5.53 1.17 7.83
N TRP A 69 6.12 0.90 6.67
CA TRP A 69 7.17 1.78 6.11
C TRP A 69 7.23 1.61 4.60
N VAL A 70 7.80 2.62 3.96
CA VAL A 70 8.03 2.62 2.52
C VAL A 70 9.37 1.94 2.26
N THR A 71 9.36 0.85 1.51
CA THR A 71 10.57 0.10 1.17
C THR A 71 11.20 0.59 -0.12
N GLU A 72 10.41 1.12 -1.03
CA GLU A 72 10.87 1.72 -2.27
C GLU A 72 10.13 3.03 -2.50
N GLU A 73 10.87 4.13 -2.65
CA GLU A 73 10.30 5.45 -2.83
C GLU A 73 9.44 5.54 -4.09
N PRO A 74 8.43 6.41 -4.11
CA PRO A 74 7.51 6.49 -5.23
C PRO A 74 8.16 6.99 -6.50
N LYS A 75 7.68 6.48 -7.63
CA LYS A 75 8.05 6.96 -8.95
C LYS A 75 6.80 7.08 -9.80
N LEU A 76 6.85 8.01 -10.77
CA LEU A 76 5.76 8.20 -11.70
C LEU A 76 5.90 7.23 -12.87
N VAL A 77 4.79 6.63 -13.24
CA VAL A 77 4.70 5.67 -14.35
C VAL A 77 3.44 5.97 -15.15
N LEU A 78 3.30 5.35 -16.32
CA LEU A 78 2.04 5.37 -17.05
C LEU A 78 1.25 4.12 -16.71
N ILE A 79 -0.04 4.28 -16.52
CA ILE A 79 -0.94 3.18 -16.20
C ILE A 79 -2.04 3.07 -17.24
N ASP A 80 -2.52 1.85 -17.43
CA ASP A 80 -3.68 1.57 -18.27
C ASP A 80 -4.89 1.36 -17.35
N PRO A 81 -5.90 2.24 -17.39
CA PRO A 81 -7.07 2.11 -16.51
C PRO A 81 -7.85 0.81 -16.70
N LYS A 82 -7.68 0.14 -17.84
CA LYS A 82 -8.34 -1.14 -18.12
C LYS A 82 -7.63 -2.33 -17.48
N GLU A 83 -6.36 -2.18 -17.16
CA GLU A 83 -5.55 -3.23 -16.53
C GLU A 83 -5.01 -2.72 -15.20
N GLU A 84 -5.61 -3.16 -14.10
CA GLU A 84 -5.33 -2.61 -12.76
C GLU A 84 -3.86 -2.75 -12.33
N ASP A 85 -3.19 -3.80 -12.75
CA ASP A 85 -1.82 -4.08 -12.31
C ASP A 85 -0.76 -3.77 -13.37
N ALA A 86 -1.17 -3.21 -14.50
CA ALA A 86 -0.24 -2.91 -15.59
C ALA A 86 0.27 -1.47 -15.51
N PHE A 87 1.57 -1.32 -15.62
CA PHE A 87 2.19 -0.01 -15.69
C PHE A 87 3.36 -0.05 -16.68
N TYR A 88 3.70 1.13 -17.19
CA TYR A 88 4.81 1.31 -18.12
C TYR A 88 5.79 2.30 -17.53
N GLU A 89 7.03 1.86 -17.37
CA GLU A 89 8.10 2.73 -16.91
C GLU A 89 8.64 3.55 -18.07
N LEU A 90 8.73 4.85 -17.87
CA LEU A 90 9.34 5.75 -18.84
C LEU A 90 10.69 6.21 -18.33
N LYS A 91 11.53 6.62 -19.27
CA LYS A 91 12.75 7.35 -18.92
C LYS A 91 12.35 8.65 -18.24
N GLN A 92 13.18 9.10 -17.31
CA GLN A 92 12.90 10.34 -16.58
C GLN A 92 12.65 11.52 -17.52
N GLU A 93 13.40 11.61 -18.59
CA GLU A 93 13.26 12.66 -19.61
C GLU A 93 11.88 12.66 -20.26
N ASP A 94 11.38 11.47 -20.59
CA ASP A 94 10.07 11.31 -21.22
C ASP A 94 8.94 11.68 -20.25
N MET A 95 9.06 11.25 -19.00
CA MET A 95 8.07 11.61 -17.98
C MET A 95 8.08 13.11 -17.72
N ASP A 96 9.25 13.74 -17.64
CA ASP A 96 9.38 15.19 -17.45
C ASP A 96 8.73 15.96 -18.59
N ALA A 97 8.85 15.46 -19.82
CA ALA A 97 8.23 16.07 -21.00
C ALA A 97 6.69 16.02 -20.89
N ILE A 98 6.13 14.89 -20.47
CA ILE A 98 4.68 14.74 -20.27
C ILE A 98 4.19 15.68 -19.17
N LEU A 99 4.91 15.75 -18.06
CA LEU A 99 4.57 16.64 -16.95
C LEU A 99 4.58 18.11 -17.38
N LYS A 100 5.59 18.51 -18.12
CA LYS A 100 5.72 19.88 -18.61
C LYS A 100 4.62 20.24 -19.60
N GLU A 101 4.29 19.33 -20.53
CA GLU A 101 3.22 19.52 -21.51
C GLU A 101 1.86 19.74 -20.83
N ASN A 102 1.63 19.08 -19.72
CA ASN A 102 0.37 19.18 -18.97
C ASN A 102 0.43 20.16 -17.80
N ASN A 103 1.51 20.93 -17.67
CA ASN A 103 1.72 21.91 -16.59
C ASN A 103 1.61 21.29 -15.20
N LEU A 104 2.18 20.10 -15.02
CA LEU A 104 2.12 19.37 -13.78
C LEU A 104 3.41 19.46 -12.98
N ASP A 105 3.28 19.48 -11.66
CA ASP A 105 4.40 19.42 -10.73
C ASP A 105 4.64 17.95 -10.35
N GLY A 106 5.71 17.37 -10.89
CA GLY A 106 6.04 15.97 -10.64
C GLY A 106 6.30 15.67 -9.17
N GLU A 107 6.88 16.58 -8.43
CA GLU A 107 7.13 16.39 -7.01
C GLU A 107 5.82 16.25 -6.22
N LYS A 108 4.83 17.06 -6.55
CA LYS A 108 3.51 16.98 -5.90
C LYS A 108 2.77 15.70 -6.24
N LEU A 109 2.83 15.28 -7.50
CA LEU A 109 2.20 14.04 -7.94
C LEU A 109 2.87 12.81 -7.34
N ASN A 110 4.18 12.89 -7.14
CA ASN A 110 4.99 11.79 -6.66
C ASN A 110 5.09 11.73 -5.12
N LYS A 111 4.28 12.51 -4.43
CA LYS A 111 4.31 12.57 -2.96
C LYS A 111 3.31 11.59 -2.37
N LEU A 112 3.80 10.69 -1.52
CA LEU A 112 2.94 9.77 -0.79
C LEU A 112 2.14 10.50 0.29
N GLY A 113 0.92 10.05 0.53
CA GLY A 113 0.07 10.61 1.58
C GLY A 113 0.62 10.33 2.97
N PHE A 114 0.17 11.12 3.92
CA PHE A 114 0.59 10.99 5.33
C PHE A 114 0.31 9.60 5.88
N TYR A 115 -0.86 9.04 5.60
CA TYR A 115 -1.22 7.71 6.07
C TYR A 115 -0.28 6.63 5.53
N THR A 116 0.06 6.70 4.24
CA THR A 116 0.96 5.74 3.61
C THR A 116 2.36 5.77 4.24
N ARG A 117 2.87 6.95 4.57
CA ARG A 117 4.19 7.08 5.18
C ARG A 117 4.21 6.78 6.67
N TYR A 118 3.19 7.21 7.39
CA TYR A 118 3.21 7.24 8.85
C TYR A 118 2.07 6.49 9.53
N GLY A 119 1.03 6.10 8.79
CA GLY A 119 -0.17 5.49 9.36
C GLY A 119 0.13 4.26 10.21
N GLY A 120 0.90 3.33 9.68
CA GLY A 120 1.28 2.12 10.42
C GLY A 120 2.13 2.42 11.63
N LYS A 121 3.05 3.38 11.51
CA LYS A 121 3.90 3.81 12.64
C LYS A 121 3.08 4.45 13.75
N LEU A 122 2.09 5.26 13.40
CA LEU A 122 1.19 5.87 14.37
C LEU A 122 0.36 4.81 15.10
N VAL A 123 -0.20 3.87 14.37
CA VAL A 123 -0.98 2.77 14.96
C VAL A 123 -0.10 1.93 15.88
N ALA A 124 1.10 1.57 15.43
CA ALA A 124 2.05 0.81 16.23
C ALA A 124 2.41 1.58 17.51
N GLY A 125 2.66 2.87 17.39
CA GLY A 125 2.94 3.73 18.53
C GLY A 125 1.79 3.78 19.54
N LEU A 126 0.56 3.88 19.04
CA LEU A 126 -0.63 3.87 19.90
C LEU A 126 -0.80 2.53 20.63
N ILE A 127 -0.54 1.42 19.95
CA ILE A 127 -0.61 0.09 20.57
C ILE A 127 0.44 -0.03 21.68
N ILE A 128 1.68 0.38 21.43
CA ILE A 128 2.76 0.37 22.41
C ILE A 128 2.40 1.25 23.60
N ALA A 129 1.89 2.46 23.35
CA ALA A 129 1.46 3.37 24.39
C ALA A 129 0.36 2.76 25.27
N ALA A 130 -0.62 2.09 24.64
CA ALA A 130 -1.70 1.42 25.38
C ALA A 130 -1.19 0.27 26.25
N LEU A 131 -0.23 -0.51 25.73
CA LEU A 131 0.38 -1.62 26.48
C LEU A 131 1.18 -1.09 27.68
N VAL A 132 1.96 -0.04 27.49
CA VAL A 132 2.71 0.60 28.58
C VAL A 132 1.76 1.17 29.62
N TRP A 133 0.72 1.87 29.18
CA TRP A 133 -0.30 2.41 30.09
C TRP A 133 -0.96 1.32 30.93
N GLY A 134 -1.36 0.21 30.27
CA GLY A 134 -1.94 -0.93 30.97
C GLY A 134 -1.00 -1.58 31.96
N ALA A 135 0.28 -1.71 31.61
CA ALA A 135 1.29 -2.26 32.51
C ALA A 135 1.53 -1.38 33.73
N LEU A 136 1.60 -0.05 33.52
CA LEU A 136 1.75 0.90 34.61
C LEU A 136 0.51 0.95 35.52
N GLY A 137 -0.69 0.84 34.94
CA GLY A 137 -1.93 0.79 35.68
C GLY A 137 -2.04 -0.43 36.58
N ARG A 138 -1.53 -1.58 36.11
CA ARG A 138 -1.48 -2.82 36.91
C ARG A 138 -0.54 -2.72 38.10
N LYS A 139 0.54 -1.97 37.96
CA LYS A 139 1.52 -1.80 39.04
C LYS A 139 1.00 -0.97 40.20
N ASN A 140 0.04 -0.10 39.93
CA ASN A 140 -0.53 0.79 40.95
C ASN A 140 -1.72 0.20 41.70
N ASN A 141 -2.16 -0.99 41.32
CA ASN A 141 -3.21 -1.75 41.97
C ASN A 141 -2.63 -2.98 42.67
#